data_b723df4ad8b82f741007eaec24dd06bc
#
_entry.id   b723df4ad8b82f741007eaec24dd06bc
#
_cell.length_a   1.000
_cell.length_b   1.000
_cell.length_c   1.000
_cell.angle_alpha   90.00
_cell.angle_beta   90.00
_cell.angle_gamma   90.00
#
_symmetry.space_group_name_H-M   'P 1'
#
loop_
_entity.id
_entity.type
_entity.pdbx_description
1 polymer ?
#
loop_
_entity_poly.entity_id
_entity_poly.type
_entity_poly.pdbx_seq_one_letter_code
_entity_poly.pdbx_strand_id
1 'polypeptide(L)'
;KTILAAFNSVEDAGLAVSRIISAGIRPVALEFMDRIAVNAIEAGPWGGGLPTDAEAILLIDVEGSEPGANSEANRMIEILKSSGAYMVKLAKDRAEANRWWGARKQAFGAMGFVGPNYITGDGTIPRKKLPEALRRIREVGNKYGFRIANVFHAGDGNLHPLILYDERKPGERERALQAEDEILRMCVEIGGTITGEHGVGYHKKHLIGLLYTDYELNVMKKVKSVFDPLGIMNPGKIFPQ
;
A
#
# COMPACT_ATOMS: atom_id res chain seq x y z
N LYS A 1 -15.30 -14.41 6.37
CA LYS A 1 -14.22 -15.40 6.19
C LYS A 1 -12.91 -14.68 5.93
N THR A 2 -11.85 -15.05 6.68
CA THR A 2 -10.51 -14.48 6.53
C THR A 2 -9.58 -15.51 5.87
N ILE A 3 -8.92 -15.10 4.80
CA ILE A 3 -7.96 -15.91 4.02
C ILE A 3 -6.57 -15.31 4.16
N LEU A 4 -5.57 -16.13 4.43
CA LEU A 4 -4.15 -15.80 4.36
C LEU A 4 -3.51 -16.60 3.22
N ALA A 5 -2.88 -15.91 2.27
CA ALA A 5 -2.15 -16.53 1.19
C ALA A 5 -0.70 -16.07 1.17
N ALA A 6 0.24 -16.98 0.89
CA ALA A 6 1.66 -16.70 0.84
C ALA A 6 2.26 -17.07 -0.52
N PHE A 7 3.19 -16.22 -0.99
CA PHE A 7 3.79 -16.29 -2.31
C PHE A 7 5.32 -16.22 -2.23
N ASN A 8 5.98 -16.93 -3.15
CA ASN A 8 7.42 -16.85 -3.35
C ASN A 8 7.84 -15.69 -4.28
N SER A 9 6.87 -14.89 -4.76
CA SER A 9 7.09 -13.77 -5.66
C SER A 9 6.11 -12.65 -5.33
N VAL A 10 6.63 -11.44 -5.25
CA VAL A 10 5.85 -10.21 -5.07
C VAL A 10 4.93 -9.99 -6.29
N GLU A 11 5.43 -10.30 -7.48
CA GLU A 11 4.72 -10.17 -8.74
C GLU A 11 3.52 -11.14 -8.81
N ASP A 12 3.68 -12.39 -8.34
CA ASP A 12 2.60 -13.39 -8.30
C ASP A 12 1.49 -12.97 -7.34
N ALA A 13 1.85 -12.43 -6.19
CA ALA A 13 0.87 -11.85 -5.26
C ALA A 13 0.09 -10.68 -5.90
N GLY A 14 0.78 -9.78 -6.60
CA GLY A 14 0.15 -8.69 -7.35
C GLY A 14 -0.75 -9.20 -8.49
N LEU A 15 -0.34 -10.26 -9.19
CA LEU A 15 -1.16 -10.91 -10.22
C LEU A 15 -2.42 -11.54 -9.62
N ALA A 16 -2.31 -12.18 -8.46
CA ALA A 16 -3.44 -12.76 -7.75
C ALA A 16 -4.49 -11.69 -7.41
N VAL A 17 -4.06 -10.53 -6.90
CA VAL A 17 -4.95 -9.38 -6.66
C VAL A 17 -5.68 -8.98 -7.95
N SER A 18 -4.94 -8.80 -9.04
CA SER A 18 -5.52 -8.41 -10.33
C SER A 18 -6.56 -9.43 -10.82
N ARG A 19 -6.29 -10.72 -10.65
CA ARG A 19 -7.21 -11.82 -11.06
C ARG A 19 -8.47 -11.87 -10.19
N ILE A 20 -8.35 -11.70 -8.86
CA ILE A 20 -9.50 -11.64 -7.95
C ILE A 20 -10.46 -10.53 -8.39
N ILE A 21 -9.93 -9.34 -8.61
CA ILE A 21 -10.74 -8.19 -9.04
C ILE A 21 -11.35 -8.41 -10.44
N SER A 22 -10.58 -8.97 -11.39
CA SER A 22 -11.06 -9.27 -12.74
C SER A 22 -12.14 -10.35 -12.78
N ALA A 23 -12.16 -11.25 -11.79
CA ALA A 23 -13.21 -12.25 -11.62
C ALA A 23 -14.52 -11.67 -11.05
N GLY A 24 -14.58 -10.35 -10.83
CA GLY A 24 -15.74 -9.65 -10.26
C GLY A 24 -15.93 -9.86 -8.77
N ILE A 25 -14.95 -10.44 -8.08
CA ILE A 25 -14.98 -10.65 -6.63
C ILE A 25 -14.57 -9.35 -5.95
N ARG A 26 -15.35 -8.92 -4.95
CA ARG A 26 -15.11 -7.69 -4.18
C ARG A 26 -14.94 -8.04 -2.71
N PRO A 27 -13.73 -8.38 -2.26
CA PRO A 27 -13.48 -8.60 -0.84
C PRO A 27 -13.72 -7.32 -0.05
N VAL A 28 -14.10 -7.45 1.21
CA VAL A 28 -14.25 -6.32 2.15
C VAL A 28 -12.90 -5.68 2.43
N ALA A 29 -11.86 -6.50 2.53
CA ALA A 29 -10.49 -6.08 2.64
C ALA A 29 -9.59 -7.02 1.87
N LEU A 30 -8.58 -6.47 1.21
CA LEU A 30 -7.51 -7.21 0.53
C LEU A 30 -6.21 -6.44 0.74
N GLU A 31 -5.41 -6.95 1.67
CA GLU A 31 -4.20 -6.34 2.16
C GLU A 31 -2.97 -7.08 1.64
N PHE A 32 -1.92 -6.33 1.32
CA PHE A 32 -0.63 -6.84 0.89
C PHE A 32 0.44 -6.51 1.92
N MET A 33 1.32 -7.46 2.22
CA MET A 33 2.52 -7.26 3.01
C MET A 33 3.69 -8.02 2.37
N ASP A 34 4.84 -7.36 2.19
CA ASP A 34 6.04 -8.02 1.71
C ASP A 34 6.86 -8.68 2.83
N ARG A 35 7.94 -9.39 2.46
CA ARG A 35 8.85 -10.07 3.40
C ARG A 35 9.41 -9.14 4.47
N ILE A 36 9.75 -7.90 4.11
CA ILE A 36 10.34 -6.94 5.08
C ILE A 36 9.31 -6.63 6.16
N ALA A 37 8.07 -6.36 5.75
CA ALA A 37 6.99 -6.06 6.67
C ALA A 37 6.62 -7.26 7.55
N VAL A 38 6.46 -8.43 6.94
CA VAL A 38 6.13 -9.67 7.67
C VAL A 38 7.18 -9.99 8.72
N ASN A 39 8.46 -9.95 8.35
CA ASN A 39 9.55 -10.24 9.28
C ASN A 39 9.65 -9.20 10.41
N ALA A 40 9.39 -7.92 10.12
CA ALA A 40 9.36 -6.89 11.15
C ALA A 40 8.24 -7.13 12.17
N ILE A 41 7.05 -7.50 11.71
CA ILE A 41 5.90 -7.82 12.56
C ILE A 41 6.19 -9.02 13.45
N GLU A 42 6.67 -10.12 12.86
CA GLU A 42 6.93 -11.38 13.58
C GLU A 42 8.13 -11.28 14.54
N ALA A 43 9.09 -10.38 14.28
CA ALA A 43 10.17 -10.09 15.21
C ALA A 43 9.72 -9.29 16.45
N GLY A 44 8.58 -8.63 16.38
CA GLY A 44 8.02 -7.82 17.46
C GLY A 44 7.05 -8.61 18.37
N PRO A 45 6.49 -7.94 19.38
CA PRO A 45 5.55 -8.57 20.34
C PRO A 45 4.15 -8.84 19.74
N TRP A 46 3.94 -8.46 18.48
CA TRP A 46 2.63 -8.54 17.80
C TRP A 46 2.54 -9.66 16.76
N GLY A 47 3.46 -10.61 16.81
CA GLY A 47 3.49 -11.72 15.87
C GLY A 47 2.15 -12.44 15.76
N GLY A 48 1.67 -12.62 14.52
CA GLY A 48 0.40 -13.26 14.19
C GLY A 48 0.54 -14.71 13.75
N GLY A 49 1.78 -15.22 13.67
CA GLY A 49 2.11 -16.50 13.03
C GLY A 49 2.05 -16.40 11.51
N LEU A 50 2.47 -15.26 10.97
CA LEU A 50 2.58 -15.01 9.53
C LEU A 50 3.80 -15.75 8.96
N PRO A 51 3.75 -16.23 7.71
CA PRO A 51 4.86 -16.97 7.09
C PRO A 51 6.04 -16.05 6.77
N THR A 52 7.12 -16.13 7.55
CA THR A 52 8.31 -15.29 7.44
C THR A 52 9.22 -15.66 6.25
N ASP A 53 9.00 -16.80 5.66
CA ASP A 53 9.69 -17.29 4.45
C ASP A 53 9.07 -16.76 3.14
N ALA A 54 7.84 -16.19 3.20
CA ALA A 54 7.16 -15.65 2.04
C ALA A 54 7.83 -14.37 1.52
N GLU A 55 7.88 -14.20 0.19
CA GLU A 55 8.23 -12.91 -0.43
C GLU A 55 7.09 -11.89 -0.30
N ALA A 56 5.85 -12.37 -0.31
CA ALA A 56 4.66 -11.57 -0.07
C ALA A 56 3.53 -12.41 0.49
N ILE A 57 2.66 -11.75 1.26
CA ILE A 57 1.40 -12.34 1.70
C ILE A 57 0.22 -11.46 1.32
N LEU A 58 -0.93 -12.09 1.14
CA LEU A 58 -2.23 -11.43 1.02
C LEU A 58 -3.09 -11.84 2.21
N LEU A 59 -3.69 -10.85 2.88
CA LEU A 59 -4.69 -11.04 3.93
C LEU A 59 -6.02 -10.49 3.40
N ILE A 60 -7.05 -11.36 3.37
CA ILE A 60 -8.29 -11.08 2.66
C ILE A 60 -9.49 -11.38 3.55
N ASP A 61 -10.44 -10.44 3.60
CA ASP A 61 -11.74 -10.68 4.24
C ASP A 61 -12.87 -10.72 3.21
N VAL A 62 -13.74 -11.70 3.39
CA VAL A 62 -14.99 -11.88 2.65
C VAL A 62 -16.15 -11.87 3.62
N GLU A 63 -17.18 -11.08 3.33
CA GLU A 63 -18.40 -11.05 4.13
C GLU A 63 -19.65 -11.37 3.30
N GLY A 64 -20.75 -11.66 4.00
CA GLY A 64 -22.03 -11.96 3.41
C GLY A 64 -22.78 -13.03 4.19
N SER A 65 -23.87 -13.54 3.61
CA SER A 65 -24.52 -14.74 4.15
C SER A 65 -23.54 -15.91 4.17
N GLU A 66 -23.68 -16.82 5.10
CA GLU A 66 -22.74 -17.94 5.24
C GLU A 66 -22.53 -18.73 3.92
N PRO A 67 -23.57 -19.09 3.16
CA PRO A 67 -23.39 -19.75 1.86
C PRO A 67 -22.67 -18.87 0.83
N GLY A 68 -22.97 -17.57 0.80
CA GLY A 68 -22.35 -16.60 -0.11
C GLY A 68 -20.88 -16.41 0.19
N ALA A 69 -20.53 -16.13 1.45
CA ALA A 69 -19.15 -15.95 1.89
C ALA A 69 -18.30 -17.23 1.66
N ASN A 70 -18.87 -18.42 1.88
CA ASN A 70 -18.19 -19.69 1.59
C ASN A 70 -17.94 -19.85 0.07
N SER A 71 -18.92 -19.54 -0.77
CA SER A 71 -18.79 -19.62 -2.23
C SER A 71 -17.69 -18.66 -2.74
N GLU A 72 -17.71 -17.41 -2.31
CA GLU A 72 -16.68 -16.43 -2.71
C GLU A 72 -15.29 -16.78 -2.18
N ALA A 73 -15.20 -17.23 -0.92
CA ALA A 73 -13.91 -17.66 -0.34
C ALA A 73 -13.32 -18.83 -1.15
N ASN A 74 -14.14 -19.82 -1.55
CA ASN A 74 -13.67 -20.94 -2.36
C ASN A 74 -13.17 -20.48 -3.74
N ARG A 75 -13.88 -19.58 -4.41
CA ARG A 75 -13.45 -19.00 -5.69
C ARG A 75 -12.12 -18.25 -5.54
N MET A 76 -11.95 -17.48 -4.47
CA MET A 76 -10.68 -16.80 -4.20
C MET A 76 -9.54 -17.77 -3.94
N ILE A 77 -9.76 -18.83 -3.16
CA ILE A 77 -8.78 -19.87 -2.88
C ILE A 77 -8.26 -20.49 -4.19
N GLU A 78 -9.15 -20.79 -5.13
CA GLU A 78 -8.76 -21.32 -6.45
C GLU A 78 -7.93 -20.31 -7.26
N ILE A 79 -8.32 -19.02 -7.25
CA ILE A 79 -7.56 -17.97 -7.92
C ILE A 79 -6.16 -17.80 -7.27
N LEU A 80 -6.08 -17.78 -5.94
CA LEU A 80 -4.81 -17.65 -5.22
C LEU A 80 -3.86 -18.81 -5.56
N LYS A 81 -4.35 -20.05 -5.50
CA LYS A 81 -3.57 -21.25 -5.85
C LYS A 81 -3.10 -21.21 -7.31
N SER A 82 -4.00 -20.91 -8.26
CA SER A 82 -3.65 -20.82 -9.68
C SER A 82 -2.77 -19.62 -10.03
N SER A 83 -2.59 -18.69 -9.10
CA SER A 83 -1.70 -17.54 -9.23
C SER A 83 -0.33 -17.74 -8.54
N GLY A 84 -0.01 -18.96 -8.09
CA GLY A 84 1.30 -19.29 -7.55
C GLY A 84 1.43 -19.18 -6.02
N ALA A 85 0.30 -19.05 -5.28
CA ALA A 85 0.37 -19.13 -3.83
C ALA A 85 0.82 -20.53 -3.39
N TYR A 86 1.95 -20.62 -2.67
CA TYR A 86 2.42 -21.88 -2.12
C TYR A 86 1.68 -22.31 -0.85
N MET A 87 1.03 -21.35 -0.20
CA MET A 87 0.18 -21.58 0.96
C MET A 87 -1.09 -20.73 0.85
N VAL A 88 -2.24 -21.36 1.07
CA VAL A 88 -3.53 -20.67 1.23
C VAL A 88 -4.25 -21.26 2.42
N LYS A 89 -4.54 -20.44 3.42
CA LYS A 89 -5.24 -20.83 4.65
C LYS A 89 -6.51 -20.03 4.84
N LEU A 90 -7.60 -20.72 5.15
CA LEU A 90 -8.80 -20.10 5.71
C LEU A 90 -8.66 -20.10 7.24
N ALA A 91 -8.92 -18.97 7.90
CA ALA A 91 -8.89 -18.90 9.35
C ALA A 91 -9.85 -19.93 9.95
N LYS A 92 -9.35 -20.74 10.87
CA LYS A 92 -10.13 -21.81 11.51
C LYS A 92 -11.24 -21.28 12.43
N ASP A 93 -10.99 -20.10 13.00
CA ASP A 93 -11.88 -19.42 13.92
C ASP A 93 -11.63 -17.89 13.91
N ARG A 94 -12.49 -17.16 14.63
CA ARG A 94 -12.36 -15.71 14.76
C ARG A 94 -11.08 -15.27 15.51
N ALA A 95 -10.57 -16.09 16.41
CA ALA A 95 -9.36 -15.77 17.15
C ALA A 95 -8.14 -15.80 16.24
N GLU A 96 -8.05 -16.74 15.30
CA GLU A 96 -7.00 -16.78 14.31
C GLU A 96 -7.09 -15.60 13.33
N ALA A 97 -8.28 -15.30 12.82
CA ALA A 97 -8.51 -14.13 11.98
C ALA A 97 -8.07 -12.84 12.69
N ASN A 98 -8.48 -12.66 13.95
CA ASN A 98 -8.13 -11.49 14.75
C ASN A 98 -6.62 -11.36 14.98
N ARG A 99 -5.87 -12.47 15.12
CA ARG A 99 -4.41 -12.44 15.24
C ARG A 99 -3.77 -11.94 13.96
N TRP A 100 -4.18 -12.44 12.79
CA TRP A 100 -3.64 -11.98 11.50
C TRP A 100 -3.94 -10.49 11.25
N TRP A 101 -5.18 -10.06 11.50
CA TRP A 101 -5.55 -8.65 11.39
C TRP A 101 -4.85 -7.77 12.42
N GLY A 102 -4.65 -8.28 13.63
CA GLY A 102 -3.86 -7.61 14.67
C GLY A 102 -2.42 -7.38 14.22
N ALA A 103 -1.78 -8.40 13.65
CA ALA A 103 -0.44 -8.30 13.06
C ALA A 103 -0.39 -7.25 11.93
N ARG A 104 -1.35 -7.28 10.98
CA ARG A 104 -1.44 -6.29 9.90
C ARG A 104 -1.55 -4.85 10.42
N LYS A 105 -2.35 -4.63 11.47
CA LYS A 105 -2.52 -3.30 12.07
C LYS A 105 -1.23 -2.75 12.69
N GLN A 106 -0.34 -3.62 13.13
CA GLN A 106 0.94 -3.24 13.74
C GLN A 106 2.08 -3.05 12.72
N ALA A 107 1.84 -3.30 11.44
CA ALA A 107 2.86 -3.29 10.41
C ALA A 107 3.69 -2.00 10.38
N PHE A 108 3.03 -0.84 10.45
CA PHE A 108 3.71 0.46 10.46
C PHE A 108 4.57 0.66 11.72
N GLY A 109 4.04 0.32 12.90
CA GLY A 109 4.80 0.39 14.15
C GLY A 109 5.98 -0.58 14.18
N ALA A 110 5.84 -1.75 13.57
CA ALA A 110 6.89 -2.76 13.48
C ALA A 110 8.09 -2.31 12.65
N MET A 111 7.93 -1.33 11.75
CA MET A 111 9.06 -0.80 10.95
C MET A 111 10.19 -0.23 11.82
N GLY A 112 9.91 0.19 13.06
CA GLY A 112 10.92 0.59 14.02
C GLY A 112 11.97 -0.48 14.33
N PHE A 113 11.67 -1.76 14.12
CA PHE A 113 12.65 -2.87 14.25
C PHE A 113 13.56 -3.00 13.02
N VAL A 114 13.21 -2.38 11.90
CA VAL A 114 13.93 -2.50 10.62
C VAL A 114 14.76 -1.27 10.31
N GLY A 115 14.31 -0.10 10.72
CA GLY A 115 15.00 1.17 10.52
C GLY A 115 14.51 2.24 11.49
N PRO A 116 15.35 3.26 11.80
CA PRO A 116 15.01 4.30 12.77
C PRO A 116 13.93 5.26 12.26
N ASN A 117 13.81 5.43 10.94
CA ASN A 117 12.87 6.33 10.29
C ASN A 117 12.32 5.69 9.02
N TYR A 118 11.13 6.12 8.60
CA TYR A 118 10.59 5.82 7.28
C TYR A 118 9.72 6.97 6.74
N ILE A 119 9.62 7.04 5.42
CA ILE A 119 8.65 7.86 4.70
C ILE A 119 7.61 6.92 4.11
N THR A 120 6.34 7.28 4.25
CA THR A 120 5.22 6.50 3.71
C THR A 120 4.67 7.16 2.46
N GLY A 121 4.79 6.49 1.32
CA GLY A 121 4.07 6.88 0.12
C GLY A 121 2.57 6.60 0.25
N ASP A 122 1.78 7.23 -0.63
CA ASP A 122 0.31 7.10 -0.66
C ASP A 122 -0.22 7.26 -2.10
N GLY A 123 0.53 6.77 -3.07
CA GLY A 123 0.10 6.81 -4.46
C GLY A 123 -0.96 5.77 -4.76
N THR A 124 -1.85 6.07 -5.72
CA THR A 124 -2.76 5.05 -6.25
C THR A 124 -2.34 4.60 -7.63
N ILE A 125 -2.78 3.40 -8.00
CA ILE A 125 -2.57 2.84 -9.33
C ILE A 125 -3.80 2.05 -9.79
N PRO A 126 -4.01 1.88 -11.11
CA PRO A 126 -4.95 0.87 -11.57
C PRO A 126 -4.53 -0.52 -11.09
N ARG A 127 -5.44 -1.26 -10.44
CA ARG A 127 -5.13 -2.56 -9.80
C ARG A 127 -4.44 -3.58 -10.72
N LYS A 128 -4.74 -3.55 -12.02
CA LYS A 128 -4.08 -4.40 -13.04
C LYS A 128 -2.60 -4.07 -13.23
N LYS A 129 -2.16 -2.91 -12.76
CA LYS A 129 -0.77 -2.44 -12.84
C LYS A 129 0.06 -2.77 -11.59
N LEU A 130 -0.53 -3.46 -10.62
CA LEU A 130 0.13 -3.75 -9.35
C LEU A 130 1.47 -4.52 -9.52
N PRO A 131 1.59 -5.57 -10.36
CA PRO A 131 2.89 -6.23 -10.56
C PRO A 131 3.96 -5.30 -11.13
N GLU A 132 3.58 -4.44 -12.09
CA GLU A 132 4.47 -3.43 -12.68
C GLU A 132 4.93 -2.41 -11.63
N ALA A 133 4.01 -1.90 -10.82
CA ALA A 133 4.30 -0.92 -9.78
C ALA A 133 5.26 -1.47 -8.72
N LEU A 134 5.02 -2.70 -8.22
CA LEU A 134 5.88 -3.34 -7.23
C LEU A 134 7.30 -3.57 -7.74
N ARG A 135 7.44 -3.98 -9.02
CA ARG A 135 8.76 -4.09 -9.66
C ARG A 135 9.46 -2.73 -9.71
N ARG A 136 8.77 -1.68 -10.14
CA ARG A 136 9.34 -0.31 -10.24
C ARG A 136 9.69 0.27 -8.86
N ILE A 137 8.89 0.02 -7.82
CA ILE A 137 9.21 0.41 -6.44
C ILE A 137 10.53 -0.24 -5.99
N ARG A 138 10.72 -1.51 -6.29
CA ARG A 138 11.98 -2.21 -5.98
C ARG A 138 13.17 -1.62 -6.75
N GLU A 139 12.99 -1.27 -8.03
CA GLU A 139 14.01 -0.60 -8.84
C GLU A 139 14.40 0.75 -8.25
N VAL A 140 13.43 1.55 -7.80
CA VAL A 140 13.68 2.82 -7.08
C VAL A 140 14.45 2.57 -5.79
N GLY A 141 14.05 1.58 -4.99
CA GLY A 141 14.78 1.18 -3.78
C GLY A 141 16.26 0.89 -4.08
N ASN A 142 16.52 0.08 -5.11
CA ASN A 142 17.88 -0.26 -5.54
C ASN A 142 18.65 0.97 -6.03
N LYS A 143 18.03 1.85 -6.83
CA LYS A 143 18.62 3.07 -7.36
C LYS A 143 19.08 4.04 -6.27
N TYR A 144 18.26 4.23 -5.25
CA TYR A 144 18.56 5.16 -4.15
C TYR A 144 19.29 4.51 -2.96
N GLY A 145 19.44 3.18 -2.98
CA GLY A 145 20.10 2.42 -1.92
C GLY A 145 19.26 2.28 -0.65
N PHE A 146 17.93 2.30 -0.78
CA PHE A 146 17.00 2.12 0.33
C PHE A 146 16.29 0.78 0.30
N ARG A 147 16.05 0.22 1.49
CA ARG A 147 15.04 -0.83 1.66
C ARG A 147 13.66 -0.18 1.67
N ILE A 148 12.76 -0.72 0.89
CA ILE A 148 11.36 -0.26 0.82
C ILE A 148 10.48 -1.45 1.21
N ALA A 149 9.79 -1.33 2.34
CA ALA A 149 8.77 -2.29 2.74
C ALA A 149 7.42 -1.90 2.13
N ASN A 150 6.62 -2.89 1.77
CA ASN A 150 5.31 -2.66 1.16
C ASN A 150 4.20 -3.23 2.04
N VAL A 151 3.32 -2.35 2.52
CA VAL A 151 2.15 -2.69 3.33
C VAL A 151 0.99 -1.82 2.88
N PHE A 152 0.02 -2.35 2.16
CA PHE A 152 -0.98 -1.49 1.52
C PHE A 152 -2.31 -2.18 1.20
N HIS A 153 -3.31 -1.37 0.86
CA HIS A 153 -4.65 -1.79 0.47
C HIS A 153 -4.67 -2.24 -0.99
N ALA A 154 -4.32 -3.51 -1.24
CA ALA A 154 -4.18 -4.04 -2.58
C ALA A 154 -5.51 -4.07 -3.36
N GLY A 155 -6.63 -4.25 -2.63
CA GLY A 155 -7.97 -4.24 -3.21
C GLY A 155 -8.36 -2.92 -3.84
N ASP A 156 -7.81 -1.80 -3.35
CA ASP A 156 -8.09 -0.43 -3.81
C ASP A 156 -7.04 0.09 -4.79
N GLY A 157 -5.86 -0.54 -4.82
CA GLY A 157 -4.71 -0.05 -5.58
C GLY A 157 -4.02 1.15 -4.91
N ASN A 158 -4.27 1.37 -3.62
CA ASN A 158 -3.62 2.41 -2.84
C ASN A 158 -2.34 1.85 -2.20
N LEU A 159 -1.19 2.35 -2.65
CA LEU A 159 0.13 1.87 -2.28
C LEU A 159 0.71 2.65 -1.11
N HIS A 160 1.26 1.95 -0.12
CA HIS A 160 2.03 2.54 0.97
C HIS A 160 3.45 1.95 1.02
N PRO A 161 4.32 2.30 0.07
CA PRO A 161 5.73 1.96 0.18
C PRO A 161 6.35 2.72 1.35
N LEU A 162 7.03 2.00 2.24
CA LEU A 162 7.71 2.51 3.42
C LEU A 162 9.19 2.56 3.12
N ILE A 163 9.70 3.74 2.77
CA ILE A 163 11.11 3.97 2.45
C ILE A 163 11.87 4.11 3.76
N LEU A 164 12.67 3.10 4.09
CA LEU A 164 13.43 3.05 5.36
C LEU A 164 14.73 3.83 5.23
N TYR A 165 14.97 4.78 6.14
CA TYR A 165 16.17 5.62 6.15
C TYR A 165 16.64 5.92 7.58
N ASP A 166 17.81 6.54 7.73
CA ASP A 166 18.35 7.00 9.01
C ASP A 166 18.61 8.51 8.95
N GLU A 167 17.73 9.28 9.60
CA GLU A 167 17.81 10.75 9.62
C GLU A 167 19.12 11.30 10.23
N ARG A 168 19.82 10.48 11.02
CA ARG A 168 21.13 10.87 11.60
C ARG A 168 22.23 10.91 10.54
N LYS A 169 22.04 10.30 9.38
CA LYS A 169 22.99 10.31 8.28
C LYS A 169 22.71 11.49 7.36
N PRO A 170 23.68 12.40 7.16
CA PRO A 170 23.48 13.57 6.32
C PRO A 170 22.98 13.21 4.91
N GLY A 171 21.93 13.89 4.45
CA GLY A 171 21.36 13.75 3.12
C GLY A 171 20.52 12.49 2.88
N GLU A 172 20.38 11.58 3.85
CA GLU A 172 19.52 10.39 3.66
C GLU A 172 18.05 10.76 3.57
N ARG A 173 17.59 11.69 4.39
CA ARG A 173 16.19 12.14 4.35
C ARG A 173 15.82 12.76 3.00
N GLU A 174 16.66 13.62 2.47
CA GLU A 174 16.46 14.28 1.16
C GLU A 174 16.42 13.26 0.03
N ARG A 175 17.32 12.28 0.06
CA ARG A 175 17.31 11.18 -0.94
C ARG A 175 16.08 10.28 -0.80
N ALA A 176 15.61 10.03 0.43
CA ALA A 176 14.39 9.25 0.66
C ALA A 176 13.15 9.98 0.12
N LEU A 177 13.08 11.31 0.27
CA LEU A 177 12.04 12.14 -0.33
C LEU A 177 12.10 12.11 -1.88
N GLN A 178 13.30 12.15 -2.47
CA GLN A 178 13.46 12.01 -3.92
C GLN A 178 13.00 10.63 -4.43
N ALA A 179 13.25 9.57 -3.65
CA ALA A 179 12.77 8.23 -3.98
C ALA A 179 11.24 8.15 -3.90
N GLU A 180 10.61 8.77 -2.90
CA GLU A 180 9.15 8.89 -2.81
C GLU A 180 8.58 9.65 -4.01
N ASP A 181 9.15 10.80 -4.35
CA ASP A 181 8.73 11.60 -5.51
C ASP A 181 8.77 10.79 -6.81
N GLU A 182 9.82 9.99 -7.01
CA GLU A 182 9.94 9.11 -8.17
C GLU A 182 8.85 8.03 -8.19
N ILE A 183 8.54 7.43 -7.04
CA ILE A 183 7.45 6.47 -6.91
C ILE A 183 6.10 7.13 -7.21
N LEU A 184 5.84 8.32 -6.68
CA LEU A 184 4.57 9.03 -6.92
C LEU A 184 4.42 9.46 -8.39
N ARG A 185 5.50 9.89 -9.04
CA ARG A 185 5.51 10.15 -10.50
C ARG A 185 5.21 8.88 -11.28
N MET A 186 5.81 7.76 -10.92
CA MET A 186 5.51 6.46 -11.51
C MET A 186 4.03 6.10 -11.37
N CYS A 187 3.41 6.35 -10.22
CA CYS A 187 1.98 6.09 -10.04
C CYS A 187 1.13 6.88 -11.05
N VAL A 188 1.44 8.16 -11.26
CA VAL A 188 0.74 8.99 -12.27
C VAL A 188 0.99 8.48 -13.68
N GLU A 189 2.25 8.18 -14.05
CA GLU A 189 2.62 7.66 -15.38
C GLU A 189 1.84 6.41 -15.78
N ILE A 190 1.56 5.52 -14.84
CA ILE A 190 0.81 4.29 -15.11
C ILE A 190 -0.71 4.43 -14.95
N GLY A 191 -1.18 5.68 -14.77
CA GLY A 191 -2.61 6.04 -14.77
C GLY A 191 -3.27 6.13 -13.40
N GLY A 192 -2.46 6.34 -12.35
CA GLY A 192 -2.92 6.56 -10.98
C GLY A 192 -2.78 8.00 -10.51
N THR A 193 -2.57 8.20 -9.20
CA THR A 193 -2.51 9.52 -8.55
C THR A 193 -1.37 9.60 -7.53
N ILE A 194 -1.03 10.83 -7.08
CA ILE A 194 -0.03 11.06 -6.03
C ILE A 194 -0.56 10.84 -4.61
N THR A 195 -1.85 10.66 -4.45
CA THR A 195 -2.47 10.44 -3.13
C THR A 195 -3.74 9.61 -3.28
N GLY A 196 -3.91 8.62 -2.40
CA GLY A 196 -5.12 7.83 -2.28
C GLY A 196 -6.01 8.33 -1.14
N GLU A 197 -5.47 8.43 0.05
CA GLU A 197 -6.23 8.73 1.26
C GLU A 197 -5.59 9.80 2.17
N HIS A 198 -4.26 10.00 2.13
CA HIS A 198 -3.60 10.98 3.01
C HIS A 198 -3.79 12.43 2.58
N GLY A 199 -4.14 12.66 1.32
CA GLY A 199 -4.22 14.01 0.73
C GLY A 199 -2.85 14.57 0.34
N VAL A 200 -2.88 15.70 -0.38
CA VAL A 200 -1.67 16.40 -0.87
C VAL A 200 -0.95 17.13 0.28
N GLY A 201 -1.70 17.79 1.13
CA GLY A 201 -1.18 18.50 2.30
C GLY A 201 -0.07 19.50 1.97
N TYR A 202 0.95 19.52 2.81
CA TYR A 202 2.18 20.30 2.63
C TYR A 202 3.23 19.52 1.83
N HIS A 203 3.29 18.21 2.06
CA HIS A 203 4.37 17.33 1.63
C HIS A 203 4.38 17.12 0.12
N LYS A 204 3.22 16.85 -0.50
CA LYS A 204 3.09 16.50 -1.92
C LYS A 204 2.68 17.67 -2.82
N LYS A 205 2.58 18.90 -2.30
CA LYS A 205 2.08 20.06 -3.07
C LYS A 205 2.90 20.37 -4.33
N HIS A 206 4.17 20.06 -4.35
CA HIS A 206 5.06 20.25 -5.50
C HIS A 206 4.80 19.24 -6.64
N LEU A 207 4.06 18.18 -6.36
CA LEU A 207 3.68 17.15 -7.34
C LEU A 207 2.27 17.34 -7.90
N ILE A 208 1.46 18.28 -7.36
CA ILE A 208 0.05 18.42 -7.75
C ILE A 208 -0.11 18.78 -9.24
N GLY A 209 0.86 19.47 -9.82
CA GLY A 209 0.90 19.79 -11.25
C GLY A 209 1.06 18.57 -12.18
N LEU A 210 1.37 17.37 -11.62
CA LEU A 210 1.33 16.12 -12.39
C LEU A 210 -0.11 15.65 -12.68
N LEU A 211 -1.08 16.09 -11.88
CA LEU A 211 -2.49 15.68 -11.98
C LEU A 211 -3.38 16.75 -12.57
N TYR A 212 -3.09 18.02 -12.30
CA TYR A 212 -3.98 19.14 -12.59
C TYR A 212 -3.25 20.25 -13.34
N THR A 213 -3.92 20.82 -14.33
CA THR A 213 -3.47 22.01 -15.06
C THR A 213 -3.55 23.26 -14.18
N ASP A 214 -2.84 24.31 -14.56
CA ASP A 214 -2.92 25.61 -13.88
C ASP A 214 -4.35 26.17 -13.84
N TYR A 215 -5.13 25.90 -14.89
CA TYR A 215 -6.55 26.29 -14.91
C TYR A 215 -7.35 25.60 -13.81
N GLU A 216 -7.22 24.27 -13.70
CA GLU A 216 -7.91 23.47 -12.66
C GLU A 216 -7.46 23.88 -11.25
N LEU A 217 -6.16 24.07 -11.05
CA LEU A 217 -5.64 24.56 -9.76
C LEU A 217 -6.18 25.95 -9.40
N ASN A 218 -6.33 26.84 -10.40
CA ASN A 218 -6.94 28.15 -10.15
C ASN A 218 -8.42 28.05 -9.80
N VAL A 219 -9.17 27.12 -10.41
CA VAL A 219 -10.57 26.86 -10.02
C VAL A 219 -10.62 26.35 -8.57
N MET A 220 -9.78 25.40 -8.19
CA MET A 220 -9.70 24.88 -6.81
C MET A 220 -9.36 26.00 -5.80
N LYS A 221 -8.41 26.90 -6.14
CA LYS A 221 -8.07 28.06 -5.31
C LYS A 221 -9.26 29.00 -5.12
N LYS A 222 -10.05 29.25 -6.19
CA LYS A 222 -11.28 30.05 -6.11
C LYS A 222 -12.33 29.39 -5.21
N VAL A 223 -12.52 28.08 -5.31
CA VAL A 223 -13.43 27.36 -4.39
C VAL A 223 -12.98 27.52 -2.95
N LYS A 224 -11.68 27.34 -2.67
CA LYS A 224 -11.13 27.56 -1.33
C LYS A 224 -11.40 28.98 -0.83
N SER A 225 -11.21 30.01 -1.66
CA SER A 225 -11.38 31.42 -1.27
C SER A 225 -12.79 31.79 -0.89
N VAL A 226 -13.82 31.06 -1.34
CA VAL A 226 -15.22 31.24 -0.92
C VAL A 226 -15.39 30.92 0.57
N PHE A 227 -14.70 29.88 1.07
CA PHE A 227 -14.78 29.45 2.47
C PHE A 227 -13.71 30.09 3.36
N ASP A 228 -12.62 30.54 2.77
CA ASP A 228 -11.45 31.10 3.45
C ASP A 228 -10.97 32.40 2.76
N PRO A 229 -11.79 33.45 2.80
CA PRO A 229 -11.46 34.71 2.13
C PRO A 229 -10.24 35.43 2.73
N LEU A 230 -9.88 35.12 3.98
CA LEU A 230 -8.72 35.68 4.67
C LEU A 230 -7.47 34.84 4.53
N GLY A 231 -7.55 33.63 3.94
CA GLY A 231 -6.41 32.74 3.73
C GLY A 231 -5.79 32.17 5.02
N ILE A 232 -6.54 32.12 6.11
CA ILE A 232 -6.05 31.68 7.43
C ILE A 232 -6.24 30.18 7.69
N MET A 233 -7.07 29.49 6.87
CA MET A 233 -7.33 28.07 7.00
C MET A 233 -6.26 27.26 6.26
N ASN A 234 -5.46 26.50 7.00
CA ASN A 234 -4.40 25.65 6.43
C ASN A 234 -3.51 26.37 5.40
N PRO A 235 -2.87 27.48 5.77
CA PRO A 235 -2.07 28.25 4.82
C PRO A 235 -0.89 27.43 4.29
N GLY A 236 -0.58 27.59 3.00
CA GLY A 236 0.55 26.94 2.35
C GLY A 236 0.38 25.44 2.07
N LYS A 237 -0.82 24.88 2.27
CA LYS A 237 -1.17 23.49 1.98
C LYS A 237 -1.77 23.34 0.59
N ILE A 238 -1.63 22.17 -0.02
CA ILE A 238 -2.22 21.72 -1.29
C ILE A 238 -1.61 22.44 -2.50
N PHE A 239 -1.69 23.78 -2.54
CA PHE A 239 -1.29 24.57 -3.70
C PHE A 239 0.18 24.97 -3.64
N PRO A 240 0.94 24.80 -4.74
CA PRO A 240 2.28 25.38 -4.86
C PRO A 240 2.19 26.91 -4.79
N GLN A 241 3.25 27.53 -4.29
CA GLN A 241 3.41 28.99 -4.27
C GLN A 241 3.75 29.49 -5.66
#